data_0b3d9eda50ead576087ca0b8867366fd
#
_entry.id   0b3d9eda50ead576087ca0b8867366fd
#
_cell.length_a   1.000
_cell.length_b   1.000
_cell.length_c   1.000
_cell.angle_alpha   90.00
_cell.angle_beta   90.00
_cell.angle_gamma   90.00
#
_symmetry.space_group_name_H-M   'P 1'
#
loop_
_entity.id
_entity.type
_entity.pdbx_description
1 polymer ?
#
loop_
_entity_poly.entity_id
_entity_poly.type
_entity_poly.pdbx_seq_one_letter_code
_entity_poly.pdbx_strand_id
1 'polypeptide(L)'
;MNAANQIRRPAELRYEKELKALEKADGDNRKPEGWKLSPRAVRDFILGRREPLVLDGEEVRIQKKYLGNDALVERCIITLAGNRGLMLVGEPGTAKTMLSELLSAAISGNSTNTIQGPAGTTEDMIKYSWNYALLANGPSRQALVPSPLYTGMEKGILTRFEEITRTPAEIQDSLISVMSDKVLNVPELGEEGLLFARPGFNVIGTANTRDKGVNEMSSALKRRFNFETVAPVRDVALEKQII
;
A
#
# COMPACT_ATOMS: atom_id res chain seq x y z
N MET A 1 -21.44 -4.97 4.67
CA MET A 1 -21.35 -3.84 5.64
C MET A 1 -21.83 -2.58 4.95
N ASN A 2 -22.79 -1.88 5.56
CA ASN A 2 -23.41 -0.71 4.95
C ASN A 2 -22.40 0.48 5.00
N ALA A 3 -21.91 0.93 3.85
CA ALA A 3 -20.89 1.99 3.73
C ALA A 3 -21.36 3.36 4.30
N ALA A 4 -22.67 3.51 4.56
CA ALA A 4 -23.25 4.75 5.06
C ALA A 4 -22.86 5.11 6.50
N ASN A 5 -22.45 4.14 7.33
CA ASN A 5 -22.19 4.33 8.76
C ASN A 5 -20.69 4.36 9.13
N GLN A 6 -19.79 4.52 8.17
CA GLN A 6 -18.35 4.57 8.46
C GLN A 6 -17.92 6.01 8.75
N ILE A 7 -17.29 6.24 9.91
CA ILE A 7 -16.73 7.55 10.31
C ILE A 7 -15.62 7.98 9.32
N ARG A 8 -14.81 7.05 8.86
CA ARG A 8 -13.78 7.28 7.84
C ARG A 8 -13.87 6.19 6.77
N ARG A 9 -14.32 6.58 5.57
CA ARG A 9 -14.37 5.66 4.43
C ARG A 9 -12.97 5.43 3.85
N PRO A 10 -12.66 4.22 3.34
CA PRO A 10 -11.46 3.98 2.54
C PRO A 10 -11.32 4.97 1.39
N ALA A 11 -10.10 5.26 0.96
CA ALA A 11 -9.85 6.28 -0.05
C ALA A 11 -10.54 5.97 -1.39
N GLU A 12 -10.59 4.72 -1.80
CA GLU A 12 -11.29 4.29 -3.01
C GLU A 12 -12.80 4.58 -2.97
N LEU A 13 -13.42 4.59 -1.78
CA LEU A 13 -14.83 4.95 -1.63
C LEU A 13 -15.04 6.46 -1.44
N ARG A 14 -14.09 7.15 -0.79
CA ARG A 14 -14.14 8.62 -0.63
C ARG A 14 -14.04 9.34 -1.96
N TYR A 15 -13.21 8.83 -2.85
CA TYR A 15 -12.90 9.42 -4.15
C TYR A 15 -13.43 8.59 -5.32
N GLU A 16 -14.47 7.79 -5.09
CA GLU A 16 -15.03 6.87 -6.07
C GLU A 16 -15.35 7.52 -7.42
N LYS A 17 -16.00 8.70 -7.38
CA LYS A 17 -16.36 9.45 -8.59
C LYS A 17 -15.13 9.91 -9.39
N GLU A 18 -14.09 10.38 -8.69
CA GLU A 18 -12.84 10.80 -9.33
C GLU A 18 -12.08 9.61 -9.94
N LEU A 19 -11.99 8.48 -9.18
CA LEU A 19 -11.31 7.27 -9.67
C LEU A 19 -12.03 6.68 -10.90
N LYS A 20 -13.36 6.62 -10.91
CA LYS A 20 -14.14 6.18 -12.07
C LYS A 20 -13.96 7.08 -13.29
N ALA A 21 -13.93 8.42 -13.08
CA ALA A 21 -13.70 9.36 -14.15
C ALA A 21 -12.29 9.21 -14.75
N LEU A 22 -11.29 9.00 -13.89
CA LEU A 22 -9.92 8.74 -14.33
C LEU A 22 -9.81 7.41 -15.06
N GLU A 23 -10.42 6.33 -14.58
CA GLU A 23 -10.41 5.00 -15.21
C GLU A 23 -11.02 5.06 -16.62
N LYS A 24 -12.14 5.77 -16.79
CA LYS A 24 -12.78 6.00 -18.09
C LYS A 24 -11.91 6.84 -19.04
N ALA A 25 -11.27 7.91 -18.53
CA ALA A 25 -10.41 8.77 -19.32
C ALA A 25 -9.04 8.17 -19.62
N ASP A 26 -8.59 7.22 -18.80
CA ASP A 26 -7.30 6.52 -18.93
C ASP A 26 -7.28 5.58 -20.16
N GLY A 27 -8.44 5.01 -20.53
CA GLY A 27 -8.64 4.25 -21.75
C GLY A 27 -7.52 3.23 -22.02
N ASP A 28 -6.88 3.35 -23.18
CA ASP A 28 -5.81 2.46 -23.66
C ASP A 28 -4.41 2.87 -23.20
N ASN A 29 -4.29 3.80 -22.25
CA ASN A 29 -2.98 4.14 -21.70
C ASN A 29 -2.31 2.89 -21.10
N ARG A 30 -1.00 2.75 -21.39
CA ARG A 30 -0.22 1.61 -20.91
C ARG A 30 -0.19 1.58 -19.38
N LYS A 31 -0.65 0.46 -18.80
CA LYS A 31 -0.66 0.19 -17.36
C LYS A 31 0.33 -0.92 -17.03
N PRO A 32 1.04 -0.85 -15.89
CA PRO A 32 1.68 -2.04 -15.33
C PRO A 32 0.62 -3.13 -15.08
N GLU A 33 1.00 -4.38 -15.27
CA GLU A 33 0.09 -5.50 -15.08
C GLU A 33 -0.46 -5.52 -13.63
N GLY A 34 -1.75 -5.72 -13.49
CA GLY A 34 -2.47 -5.71 -12.21
C GLY A 34 -2.85 -4.31 -11.68
N TRP A 35 -2.43 -3.21 -12.31
CA TRP A 35 -2.82 -1.87 -11.91
C TRP A 35 -4.21 -1.48 -12.44
N LYS A 36 -4.98 -0.75 -11.63
CA LYS A 36 -6.27 -0.17 -12.03
C LYS A 36 -6.10 1.02 -12.97
N LEU A 37 -5.18 1.91 -12.64
CA LEU A 37 -4.90 3.14 -13.39
C LEU A 37 -3.47 3.14 -13.94
N SER A 38 -3.25 3.81 -15.06
CA SER A 38 -1.89 4.05 -15.57
C SER A 38 -1.10 4.95 -14.61
N PRO A 39 0.25 4.94 -14.66
CA PRO A 39 1.08 5.82 -13.85
C PRO A 39 0.68 7.30 -13.98
N ARG A 40 0.26 7.75 -15.17
CA ARG A 40 -0.22 9.10 -15.41
C ARG A 40 -1.53 9.38 -14.68
N ALA A 41 -2.49 8.45 -14.74
CA ALA A 41 -3.77 8.62 -14.07
C ALA A 41 -3.63 8.53 -12.53
N VAL A 42 -2.73 7.69 -12.01
CA VAL A 42 -2.36 7.68 -10.58
C VAL A 42 -1.80 9.03 -10.14
N ARG A 43 -0.88 9.60 -10.92
CA ARG A 43 -0.34 10.94 -10.68
C ARG A 43 -1.45 11.99 -10.67
N ASP A 44 -2.29 12.00 -11.68
CA ASP A 44 -3.40 12.94 -11.81
C ASP A 44 -4.40 12.82 -10.66
N PHE A 45 -4.66 11.60 -10.16
CA PHE A 45 -5.49 11.38 -8.98
C PHE A 45 -4.92 12.06 -7.73
N ILE A 46 -3.61 11.98 -7.52
CA ILE A 46 -2.97 12.47 -6.30
C ILE A 46 -2.66 13.96 -6.39
N LEU A 47 -2.14 14.42 -7.54
CA LEU A 47 -1.67 15.80 -7.76
C LEU A 47 -2.73 16.72 -8.37
N GLY A 48 -3.87 16.16 -8.77
CA GLY A 48 -4.94 16.90 -9.41
C GLY A 48 -4.73 17.15 -10.91
N ARG A 49 -5.79 17.62 -11.56
CA ARG A 49 -5.80 18.02 -12.98
C ARG A 49 -6.31 19.45 -13.14
N ARG A 50 -5.79 20.15 -14.13
CA ARG A 50 -6.28 21.49 -14.49
C ARG A 50 -7.67 21.40 -15.13
N GLU A 51 -7.86 20.48 -16.07
CA GLU A 51 -9.11 20.30 -16.80
C GLU A 51 -9.97 19.23 -16.14
N PRO A 52 -11.28 19.49 -15.96
CA PRO A 52 -12.20 18.49 -15.45
C PRO A 52 -12.32 17.30 -16.43
N LEU A 53 -12.71 16.18 -15.92
CA LEU A 53 -13.09 15.00 -16.70
C LEU A 53 -14.60 14.94 -16.83
N VAL A 54 -15.11 14.17 -17.80
CA VAL A 54 -16.55 13.93 -17.94
C VAL A 54 -16.86 12.48 -17.59
N LEU A 55 -17.73 12.27 -16.61
CA LEU A 55 -18.27 10.98 -16.25
C LEU A 55 -19.81 11.05 -16.37
N ASP A 56 -20.36 10.23 -17.26
CA ASP A 56 -21.80 10.09 -17.46
C ASP A 56 -22.56 11.44 -17.70
N GLY A 57 -21.88 12.35 -18.42
CA GLY A 57 -22.39 13.67 -18.76
C GLY A 57 -22.13 14.76 -17.69
N GLU A 58 -21.55 14.42 -16.55
CA GLU A 58 -21.20 15.37 -15.49
C GLU A 58 -19.71 15.69 -15.47
N GLU A 59 -19.38 16.93 -15.20
CA GLU A 59 -17.99 17.34 -14.96
C GLU A 59 -17.50 16.83 -13.61
N VAL A 60 -16.33 16.18 -13.61
CA VAL A 60 -15.63 15.70 -12.43
C VAL A 60 -14.27 16.38 -12.34
N ARG A 61 -14.08 17.20 -11.33
CA ARG A 61 -12.80 17.85 -11.04
C ARG A 61 -11.94 16.95 -10.17
N ILE A 62 -10.71 16.68 -10.62
CA ILE A 62 -9.73 15.93 -9.84
C ILE A 62 -8.92 16.93 -9.02
N GLN A 63 -9.19 16.98 -7.73
CA GLN A 63 -8.52 17.90 -6.82
C GLN A 63 -7.14 17.36 -6.38
N LYS A 64 -6.21 18.27 -6.10
CA LYS A 64 -4.93 17.94 -5.50
C LYS A 64 -5.15 17.45 -4.06
N LYS A 65 -4.66 16.25 -3.75
CA LYS A 65 -4.82 15.58 -2.45
C LYS A 65 -3.55 15.58 -1.61
N TYR A 66 -2.40 15.59 -2.28
CA TYR A 66 -1.10 15.65 -1.62
C TYR A 66 -0.49 17.03 -1.80
N LEU A 67 -0.32 17.76 -0.69
CA LEU A 67 0.32 19.06 -0.65
C LEU A 67 1.77 18.87 -0.19
N GLY A 68 2.71 19.03 -1.12
CA GLY A 68 4.13 18.81 -0.87
C GLY A 68 4.93 18.75 -2.17
N ASN A 69 5.96 17.94 -2.19
CA ASN A 69 6.83 17.78 -3.36
C ASN A 69 6.18 16.84 -4.40
N ASP A 70 5.72 17.39 -5.51
CA ASP A 70 5.08 16.63 -6.60
C ASP A 70 6.03 15.57 -7.20
N ALA A 71 7.32 15.86 -7.32
CA ALA A 71 8.32 14.92 -7.80
C ALA A 71 8.50 13.70 -6.87
N LEU A 72 8.23 13.84 -5.58
CA LEU A 72 8.21 12.71 -4.65
C LEU A 72 7.09 11.73 -5.03
N VAL A 73 5.90 12.22 -5.32
CA VAL A 73 4.77 11.38 -5.75
C VAL A 73 5.11 10.63 -7.04
N GLU A 74 5.73 11.31 -8.01
CA GLU A 74 6.15 10.72 -9.28
C GLU A 74 7.18 9.59 -9.06
N ARG A 75 8.19 9.80 -8.20
CA ARG A 75 9.16 8.75 -7.84
C ARG A 75 8.55 7.57 -7.12
N CYS A 76 7.55 7.82 -6.24
CA CYS A 76 6.79 6.74 -5.59
C CYS A 76 6.07 5.87 -6.63
N ILE A 77 5.42 6.50 -7.62
CA ILE A 77 4.71 5.79 -8.70
C ILE A 77 5.69 4.96 -9.53
N ILE A 78 6.82 5.55 -9.94
CA ILE A 78 7.87 4.85 -10.70
C ILE A 78 8.43 3.66 -9.89
N THR A 79 8.67 3.83 -8.60
CA THR A 79 9.12 2.75 -7.71
C THR A 79 8.14 1.59 -7.70
N LEU A 80 6.84 1.88 -7.53
CA LEU A 80 5.81 0.85 -7.44
C LEU A 80 5.54 0.15 -8.78
N ALA A 81 5.83 0.81 -9.91
CA ALA A 81 5.81 0.18 -11.23
C ALA A 81 7.00 -0.77 -11.47
N GLY A 82 8.00 -0.73 -10.62
CA GLY A 82 9.16 -1.62 -10.64
C GLY A 82 9.02 -2.81 -9.68
N ASN A 83 10.15 -3.50 -9.45
CA ASN A 83 10.20 -4.72 -8.64
C ASN A 83 10.51 -4.48 -7.16
N ARG A 84 10.89 -3.25 -6.77
CA ARG A 84 11.20 -2.91 -5.38
C ARG A 84 10.00 -2.34 -4.67
N GLY A 85 9.91 -2.60 -3.35
CA GLY A 85 8.95 -1.94 -2.50
C GLY A 85 9.26 -0.44 -2.34
N LEU A 86 8.28 0.32 -1.92
CA LEU A 86 8.42 1.73 -1.59
C LEU A 86 8.54 1.88 -0.07
N MET A 87 9.56 2.60 0.42
CA MET A 87 9.70 2.97 1.83
C MET A 87 9.55 4.47 1.99
N LEU A 88 8.47 4.91 2.62
CA LEU A 88 8.22 6.30 2.98
C LEU A 88 8.80 6.60 4.36
N VAL A 89 9.81 7.46 4.42
CA VAL A 89 10.50 7.80 5.66
C VAL A 89 10.30 9.28 5.96
N GLY A 90 10.04 9.63 7.21
CA GLY A 90 9.88 11.04 7.61
C GLY A 90 9.43 11.20 9.05
N GLU A 91 9.29 12.44 9.48
CA GLU A 91 8.80 12.76 10.82
C GLU A 91 7.32 12.35 10.99
N PRO A 92 6.84 12.13 12.23
CA PRO A 92 5.41 11.98 12.50
C PRO A 92 4.62 13.17 11.94
N GLY A 93 3.43 12.91 11.40
CA GLY A 93 2.55 13.97 10.85
C GLY A 93 2.89 14.46 9.45
N THR A 94 3.88 13.89 8.74
CA THR A 94 4.25 14.30 7.37
C THR A 94 3.38 13.68 6.26
N ALA A 95 2.22 13.14 6.58
CA ALA A 95 1.26 12.55 5.63
C ALA A 95 1.73 11.27 4.89
N LYS A 96 2.71 10.51 5.42
CA LYS A 96 3.17 9.23 4.84
C LYS A 96 2.02 8.24 4.66
N THR A 97 1.24 8.03 5.72
CA THR A 97 0.07 7.12 5.73
C THR A 97 -1.00 7.56 4.73
N MET A 98 -1.24 8.88 4.60
CA MET A 98 -2.16 9.40 3.60
C MET A 98 -1.66 9.14 2.18
N LEU A 99 -0.38 9.36 1.91
CA LEU A 99 0.21 9.10 0.58
C LEU A 99 0.16 7.62 0.24
N SER A 100 0.48 6.71 1.19
CA SER A 100 0.38 5.26 0.98
C SER A 100 -1.07 4.83 0.71
N GLU A 101 -2.05 5.42 1.40
CA GLU A 101 -3.49 5.19 1.20
C GLU A 101 -3.93 5.61 -0.21
N LEU A 102 -3.55 6.81 -0.66
CA LEU A 102 -3.90 7.33 -1.99
C LEU A 102 -3.28 6.50 -3.12
N LEU A 103 -1.99 6.13 -2.99
CA LEU A 103 -1.31 5.25 -3.95
C LEU A 103 -2.02 3.89 -4.05
N SER A 104 -2.36 3.29 -2.90
CA SER A 104 -3.02 1.97 -2.87
C SER A 104 -4.43 2.02 -3.46
N ALA A 105 -5.19 3.07 -3.18
CA ALA A 105 -6.51 3.28 -3.77
C ALA A 105 -6.46 3.41 -5.30
N ALA A 106 -5.52 4.22 -5.81
CA ALA A 106 -5.42 4.47 -7.25
C ALA A 106 -4.82 3.28 -8.03
N ILE A 107 -3.85 2.59 -7.46
CA ILE A 107 -3.14 1.47 -8.11
C ILE A 107 -3.94 0.18 -8.01
N SER A 108 -4.43 -0.16 -6.81
CA SER A 108 -5.03 -1.46 -6.50
C SER A 108 -6.56 -1.42 -6.35
N GLY A 109 -7.16 -0.22 -6.26
CA GLY A 109 -8.57 -0.08 -5.90
C GLY A 109 -8.88 -0.54 -4.47
N ASN A 110 -7.86 -0.60 -3.62
CA ASN A 110 -7.98 -1.02 -2.23
C ASN A 110 -6.92 -0.34 -1.37
N SER A 111 -7.36 0.47 -0.42
CA SER A 111 -6.48 1.17 0.54
C SER A 111 -6.47 0.55 1.93
N THR A 112 -7.24 -0.52 2.17
CA THR A 112 -7.41 -1.12 3.50
C THR A 112 -6.52 -2.33 3.76
N ASN A 113 -5.82 -2.85 2.75
CA ASN A 113 -4.92 -3.98 2.88
C ASN A 113 -3.64 -3.56 3.63
N THR A 114 -3.72 -3.50 4.95
CA THR A 114 -2.71 -2.85 5.81
C THR A 114 -2.30 -3.73 6.97
N ILE A 115 -0.98 -3.82 7.20
CA ILE A 115 -0.36 -4.34 8.41
C ILE A 115 0.06 -3.14 9.27
N GLN A 116 -0.31 -3.13 10.54
CA GLN A 116 0.24 -2.23 11.53
C GLN A 116 1.42 -2.92 12.20
N GLY A 117 2.55 -2.24 12.33
CA GLY A 117 3.78 -2.76 12.90
C GLY A 117 4.06 -2.32 14.34
N PRO A 118 3.27 -2.72 15.37
CA PRO A 118 3.64 -2.47 16.76
C PRO A 118 4.83 -3.34 17.18
N ALA A 119 5.45 -3.01 18.31
CA ALA A 119 6.56 -3.79 18.86
C ALA A 119 6.23 -5.27 19.17
N GLY A 120 4.93 -5.58 19.35
CA GLY A 120 4.44 -6.94 19.59
C GLY A 120 4.02 -7.69 18.31
N THR A 121 4.38 -7.19 17.12
CA THR A 121 4.08 -7.88 15.86
C THR A 121 4.77 -9.24 15.82
N THR A 122 4.00 -10.27 15.49
CA THR A 122 4.48 -11.64 15.28
C THR A 122 4.49 -12.00 13.79
N GLU A 123 5.17 -13.08 13.44
CA GLU A 123 5.23 -13.56 12.05
C GLU A 123 3.85 -13.94 11.51
N ASP A 124 2.98 -14.52 12.34
CA ASP A 124 1.61 -14.88 11.99
C ASP A 124 0.76 -13.68 11.58
N MET A 125 1.01 -12.51 12.17
CA MET A 125 0.32 -11.27 11.79
C MET A 125 0.74 -10.77 10.41
N ILE A 126 1.95 -11.14 9.97
CA ILE A 126 2.51 -10.70 8.68
C ILE A 126 2.20 -11.71 7.58
N LYS A 127 2.46 -13.00 7.79
CA LYS A 127 2.32 -14.03 6.75
C LYS A 127 0.92 -14.61 6.67
N TYR A 128 0.51 -15.36 7.66
CA TYR A 128 -0.81 -15.98 7.79
C TYR A 128 -0.97 -16.52 9.21
N SER A 129 -2.19 -16.83 9.60
CA SER A 129 -2.49 -17.52 10.84
C SER A 129 -3.49 -18.67 10.60
N TRP A 130 -3.86 -19.38 11.66
CA TRP A 130 -4.77 -20.51 11.58
C TRP A 130 -6.05 -20.27 12.38
N ASN A 131 -7.18 -20.66 11.81
CA ASN A 131 -8.41 -20.85 12.57
C ASN A 131 -8.30 -22.16 13.35
N TYR A 132 -8.01 -22.08 14.64
CA TYR A 132 -7.77 -23.24 15.48
C TYR A 132 -8.96 -24.21 15.57
N ALA A 133 -10.20 -23.70 15.43
CA ALA A 133 -11.38 -24.56 15.42
C ALA A 133 -11.43 -25.49 14.20
N LEU A 134 -10.96 -25.01 13.06
CA LEU A 134 -10.88 -25.78 11.81
C LEU A 134 -9.60 -26.63 11.75
N LEU A 135 -8.53 -26.17 12.37
CA LEU A 135 -7.24 -26.87 12.41
C LEU A 135 -7.32 -28.23 13.12
N ALA A 136 -8.30 -28.43 14.00
CA ALA A 136 -8.56 -29.71 14.65
C ALA A 136 -8.78 -30.86 13.65
N ASN A 137 -9.21 -30.58 12.42
CA ASN A 137 -9.37 -31.54 11.33
C ASN A 137 -8.13 -31.61 10.40
N GLY A 138 -7.00 -31.04 10.80
CA GLY A 138 -5.78 -30.92 10.03
C GLY A 138 -5.65 -29.60 9.26
N PRO A 139 -4.40 -29.24 8.88
CA PRO A 139 -4.13 -28.05 8.07
C PRO A 139 -4.85 -28.13 6.71
N SER A 140 -5.54 -27.05 6.37
CA SER A 140 -6.26 -26.93 5.09
C SER A 140 -6.37 -25.46 4.69
N ARG A 141 -6.60 -25.19 3.40
CA ARG A 141 -6.86 -23.82 2.93
C ARG A 141 -8.05 -23.16 3.61
N GLN A 142 -9.04 -23.93 4.05
CA GLN A 142 -10.20 -23.41 4.80
C GLN A 142 -9.85 -22.99 6.23
N ALA A 143 -8.87 -23.65 6.84
CA ALA A 143 -8.38 -23.30 8.18
C ALA A 143 -7.38 -22.14 8.16
N LEU A 144 -6.80 -21.81 7.00
CA LEU A 144 -5.86 -20.70 6.85
C LEU A 144 -6.59 -19.35 6.93
N VAL A 145 -6.06 -18.46 7.78
CA VAL A 145 -6.51 -17.07 7.91
C VAL A 145 -5.46 -16.18 7.24
N PRO A 146 -5.75 -15.63 6.06
CA PRO A 146 -4.79 -14.84 5.31
C PRO A 146 -4.50 -13.51 6.01
N SER A 147 -3.23 -13.15 6.11
CA SER A 147 -2.80 -11.80 6.48
C SER A 147 -3.02 -10.81 5.34
N PRO A 148 -2.83 -9.48 5.57
CA PRO A 148 -2.80 -8.53 4.47
C PRO A 148 -1.67 -8.80 3.47
N LEU A 149 -0.51 -9.33 3.88
CA LEU A 149 0.57 -9.70 2.96
C LEU A 149 0.14 -10.87 2.06
N TYR A 150 -0.39 -11.94 2.65
CA TYR A 150 -0.94 -13.07 1.93
C TYR A 150 -2.02 -12.63 0.92
N THR A 151 -2.98 -11.82 1.41
CA THR A 151 -4.07 -11.27 0.60
C THR A 151 -3.53 -10.40 -0.55
N GLY A 152 -2.50 -9.59 -0.29
CA GLY A 152 -1.83 -8.77 -1.30
C GLY A 152 -1.23 -9.62 -2.42
N MET A 153 -0.51 -10.67 -2.06
CA MET A 153 0.10 -11.60 -3.01
C MET A 153 -0.95 -12.37 -3.82
N GLU A 154 -1.96 -12.91 -3.14
CA GLU A 154 -3.02 -13.71 -3.77
C GLU A 154 -3.87 -12.88 -4.74
N LYS A 155 -4.17 -11.62 -4.41
CA LYS A 155 -5.03 -10.76 -5.22
C LYS A 155 -4.26 -9.84 -6.18
N GLY A 156 -2.94 -9.77 -6.10
CA GLY A 156 -2.14 -8.84 -6.90
C GLY A 156 -2.41 -7.37 -6.54
N ILE A 157 -2.50 -7.05 -5.24
CA ILE A 157 -2.74 -5.69 -4.75
C ILE A 157 -1.62 -5.23 -3.82
N LEU A 158 -1.49 -3.92 -3.65
CA LEU A 158 -0.51 -3.35 -2.73
C LEU A 158 -0.82 -3.73 -1.29
N THR A 159 0.23 -4.09 -0.55
CA THR A 159 0.18 -4.25 0.91
C THR A 159 0.86 -3.05 1.55
N ARG A 160 0.16 -2.35 2.43
CA ARG A 160 0.71 -1.27 3.23
C ARG A 160 1.23 -1.84 4.55
N PHE A 161 2.47 -1.53 4.90
CA PHE A 161 3.05 -1.89 6.18
C PHE A 161 3.42 -0.60 6.93
N GLU A 162 2.51 -0.18 7.79
CA GLU A 162 2.68 1.05 8.57
C GLU A 162 3.60 0.81 9.77
N GLU A 163 4.53 1.76 9.99
CA GLU A 163 5.50 1.75 11.10
C GLU A 163 6.39 0.48 11.14
N ILE A 164 6.83 0.00 9.99
CA ILE A 164 7.58 -1.26 9.86
C ILE A 164 8.81 -1.32 10.78
N THR A 165 9.48 -0.20 11.04
CA THR A 165 10.67 -0.13 11.90
C THR A 165 10.38 -0.34 13.40
N ARG A 166 9.11 -0.34 13.83
CA ARG A 166 8.73 -0.70 15.20
C ARG A 166 8.60 -2.21 15.40
N THR A 167 8.47 -2.94 14.32
CA THR A 167 8.43 -4.41 14.32
C THR A 167 9.82 -4.97 14.62
N PRO A 168 9.97 -6.08 15.39
CA PRO A 168 11.26 -6.74 15.62
C PRO A 168 12.00 -7.05 14.31
N ALA A 169 13.33 -6.96 14.31
CA ALA A 169 14.15 -7.11 13.10
C ALA A 169 13.97 -8.49 12.45
N GLU A 170 13.87 -9.54 13.25
CA GLU A 170 13.66 -10.92 12.75
C GLU A 170 12.33 -11.03 11.97
N ILE A 171 11.30 -10.32 12.46
CA ILE A 171 9.99 -10.31 11.82
C ILE A 171 10.01 -9.46 10.53
N GLN A 172 10.75 -8.34 10.53
CA GLN A 172 10.98 -7.57 9.30
C GLN A 172 11.65 -8.43 8.23
N ASP A 173 12.65 -9.24 8.60
CA ASP A 173 13.41 -10.08 7.68
C ASP A 173 12.57 -11.21 7.06
N SER A 174 11.44 -11.56 7.67
CA SER A 174 10.48 -12.51 7.07
C SER A 174 9.89 -12.02 5.73
N LEU A 175 10.00 -10.71 5.44
CA LEU A 175 9.60 -10.13 4.15
C LEU A 175 10.62 -10.36 3.03
N ILE A 176 11.87 -10.75 3.35
CA ILE A 176 12.94 -10.80 2.36
C ILE A 176 12.60 -11.72 1.19
N SER A 177 12.15 -12.96 1.46
CA SER A 177 11.78 -13.93 0.44
C SER A 177 10.59 -13.45 -0.40
N VAL A 178 9.56 -12.93 0.26
CA VAL A 178 8.36 -12.40 -0.42
C VAL A 178 8.72 -11.25 -1.36
N MET A 179 9.62 -10.37 -0.95
CA MET A 179 10.00 -9.23 -1.78
C MET A 179 10.99 -9.59 -2.88
N SER A 180 11.85 -10.61 -2.67
CA SER A 180 12.83 -11.07 -3.65
C SER A 180 12.21 -11.99 -4.70
N ASP A 181 11.65 -13.09 -4.21
CA ASP A 181 11.25 -14.22 -5.04
C ASP A 181 9.74 -14.18 -5.36
N LYS A 182 9.02 -13.27 -4.69
CA LYS A 182 7.57 -13.11 -4.82
C LYS A 182 6.81 -14.39 -4.47
N VAL A 183 7.35 -15.16 -3.52
CA VAL A 183 6.82 -16.43 -3.05
C VAL A 183 6.68 -16.42 -1.54
N LEU A 184 5.58 -16.94 -1.05
CA LEU A 184 5.33 -17.25 0.35
C LEU A 184 5.02 -18.75 0.47
N ASN A 185 5.72 -19.43 1.37
CA ASN A 185 5.49 -20.84 1.65
C ASN A 185 4.67 -21.02 2.93
N VAL A 186 3.67 -21.89 2.86
CA VAL A 186 2.85 -22.39 3.97
C VAL A 186 3.15 -23.87 4.15
N PRO A 187 4.20 -24.23 4.90
CA PRO A 187 4.71 -25.62 4.95
C PRO A 187 3.65 -26.65 5.38
N GLU A 188 2.70 -26.24 6.19
CA GLU A 188 1.63 -27.11 6.72
C GLU A 188 0.66 -27.60 5.62
N LEU A 189 0.62 -26.91 4.47
CA LEU A 189 -0.19 -27.31 3.32
C LEU A 189 0.57 -28.18 2.30
N GLY A 190 1.84 -28.54 2.58
CA GLY A 190 2.65 -29.34 1.69
C GLY A 190 2.83 -28.71 0.31
N GLU A 191 2.60 -29.47 -0.77
CA GLU A 191 2.76 -28.99 -2.15
C GLU A 191 1.81 -27.85 -2.52
N GLU A 192 0.63 -27.77 -1.91
CA GLU A 192 -0.34 -26.70 -2.11
C GLU A 192 0.01 -25.41 -1.34
N GLY A 193 1.04 -25.44 -0.52
CA GLY A 193 1.44 -24.36 0.37
C GLY A 193 2.20 -23.22 -0.31
N LEU A 194 2.59 -23.37 -1.57
CA LEU A 194 3.30 -22.31 -2.30
C LEU A 194 2.32 -21.27 -2.86
N LEU A 195 2.46 -20.03 -2.40
CA LEU A 195 1.74 -18.88 -2.93
C LEU A 195 2.70 -18.00 -3.73
N PHE A 196 2.48 -17.89 -5.03
CA PHE A 196 3.18 -16.95 -5.91
C PHE A 196 2.39 -15.64 -5.99
N ALA A 197 3.07 -14.51 -5.86
CA ALA A 197 2.42 -13.21 -5.97
C ALA A 197 1.90 -12.97 -7.38
N ARG A 198 0.66 -12.51 -7.48
CA ARG A 198 0.07 -12.09 -8.75
C ARG A 198 0.59 -10.71 -9.17
N PRO A 199 0.59 -10.41 -10.48
CA PRO A 199 0.90 -9.08 -10.98
C PRO A 199 0.11 -7.98 -10.26
N GLY A 200 0.77 -6.84 -9.99
CA GLY A 200 0.20 -5.74 -9.20
C GLY A 200 0.57 -5.79 -7.72
N PHE A 201 1.05 -6.93 -7.20
CA PHE A 201 1.53 -7.00 -5.82
C PHE A 201 2.83 -6.21 -5.63
N ASN A 202 2.84 -5.35 -4.63
CA ASN A 202 4.04 -4.72 -4.10
C ASN A 202 3.79 -4.30 -2.63
N VAL A 203 4.83 -3.80 -1.96
CA VAL A 203 4.76 -3.37 -0.55
C VAL A 203 5.10 -1.88 -0.44
N ILE A 204 4.27 -1.15 0.31
CA ILE A 204 4.58 0.21 0.76
C ILE A 204 4.84 0.16 2.26
N GLY A 205 6.08 0.39 2.68
CA GLY A 205 6.44 0.55 4.08
C GLY A 205 6.42 2.02 4.51
N THR A 206 6.05 2.29 5.76
CA THR A 206 6.27 3.59 6.38
C THR A 206 7.17 3.47 7.60
N ALA A 207 8.03 4.48 7.82
CA ALA A 207 8.91 4.55 8.96
C ALA A 207 9.04 5.99 9.47
N ASN A 208 9.10 6.13 10.78
CA ASN A 208 9.35 7.42 11.42
C ASN A 208 10.85 7.59 11.73
N THR A 209 11.41 8.75 11.42
CA THR A 209 12.83 9.04 11.62
C THR A 209 13.22 9.35 13.08
N ARG A 210 12.24 9.70 13.92
CA ARG A 210 12.47 10.18 15.30
C ARG A 210 11.88 9.28 16.39
N ASP A 211 11.31 8.13 16.04
CA ASP A 211 10.73 7.24 17.04
C ASP A 211 11.82 6.61 17.91
N LYS A 212 11.62 6.63 19.23
CA LYS A 212 12.41 5.84 20.17
C LYS A 212 11.94 4.38 20.10
N GLY A 213 12.87 3.43 20.12
CA GLY A 213 12.54 2.00 20.07
C GLY A 213 12.28 1.46 18.66
N VAL A 214 12.84 2.11 17.64
CA VAL A 214 12.87 1.55 16.28
C VAL A 214 13.95 0.47 16.17
N ASN A 215 13.61 -0.60 15.47
CA ASN A 215 14.54 -1.64 15.11
C ASN A 215 15.16 -1.29 13.75
N GLU A 216 16.48 -1.43 13.68
CA GLU A 216 17.18 -1.20 12.42
C GLU A 216 16.85 -2.31 11.42
N MET A 217 16.46 -1.93 10.21
CA MET A 217 16.25 -2.88 9.13
C MET A 217 17.58 -3.49 8.70
N SER A 218 17.61 -4.80 8.44
CA SER A 218 18.78 -5.45 7.88
C SER A 218 19.15 -4.86 6.52
N SER A 219 20.43 -4.93 6.16
CA SER A 219 20.92 -4.49 4.84
C SER A 219 20.28 -5.31 3.71
N ALA A 220 19.92 -6.56 4.00
CA ALA A 220 19.23 -7.43 3.07
C ALA A 220 17.84 -6.92 2.75
N LEU A 221 17.06 -6.53 3.75
CA LEU A 221 15.71 -5.97 3.56
C LEU A 221 15.76 -4.56 2.95
N LYS A 222 16.70 -3.71 3.40
CA LYS A 222 16.90 -2.34 2.84
C LYS A 222 17.07 -2.36 1.31
N ARG A 223 17.77 -3.34 0.74
CA ARG A 223 17.99 -3.47 -0.73
C ARG A 223 16.70 -3.77 -1.51
N ARG A 224 15.63 -4.24 -0.87
CA ARG A 224 14.35 -4.56 -1.51
C ARG A 224 13.41 -3.35 -1.58
N PHE A 225 13.80 -2.23 -0.96
CA PHE A 225 13.04 -0.99 -0.99
C PHE A 225 13.78 0.14 -1.71
N ASN A 226 13.02 1.01 -2.33
CA ASN A 226 13.45 2.36 -2.66
C ASN A 226 12.93 3.30 -1.57
N PHE A 227 13.81 4.14 -1.03
CA PHE A 227 13.50 5.02 0.08
C PHE A 227 13.17 6.42 -0.43
N GLU A 228 12.04 6.94 0.00
CA GLU A 228 11.60 8.31 -0.28
C GLU A 228 11.37 9.07 1.03
N THR A 229 12.01 10.22 1.16
CA THR A 229 11.87 11.06 2.35
C THR A 229 10.70 12.01 2.19
N VAL A 230 9.73 11.89 3.07
CA VAL A 230 8.57 12.79 3.16
C VAL A 230 8.89 13.90 4.17
N ALA A 231 9.32 15.04 3.65
CA ALA A 231 9.68 16.19 4.47
C ALA A 231 8.42 16.90 4.99
N PRO A 232 8.49 17.54 6.18
CA PRO A 232 7.44 18.45 6.64
C PRO A 232 7.22 19.58 5.64
N VAL A 233 5.97 20.01 5.47
CA VAL A 233 5.64 21.22 4.73
C VAL A 233 6.16 22.42 5.53
N ARG A 234 7.06 23.21 4.95
CA ARG A 234 7.66 24.39 5.59
C ARG A 234 7.07 25.70 5.08
N ASP A 235 6.21 25.64 4.08
CA ASP A 235 5.55 26.80 3.50
C ASP A 235 4.26 27.07 4.26
N VAL A 236 4.21 28.21 4.95
CA VAL A 236 3.07 28.65 5.76
C VAL A 236 1.79 28.81 4.90
N ALA A 237 1.93 29.16 3.63
CA ALA A 237 0.78 29.30 2.71
C ALA A 237 0.20 27.92 2.35
N LEU A 238 1.05 26.91 2.16
CA LEU A 238 0.64 25.52 1.97
C LEU A 238 0.09 24.91 3.26
N GLU A 239 0.70 25.22 4.40
CA GLU A 239 0.26 24.71 5.71
C GLU A 239 -1.16 25.16 6.03
N LYS A 240 -1.52 26.42 5.70
CA LYS A 240 -2.90 26.94 5.82
C LYS A 240 -3.94 26.25 4.92
N GLN A 241 -3.51 25.53 3.89
CA GLN A 241 -4.43 24.76 3.03
C GLN A 241 -4.67 23.34 3.57
N ILE A 242 -3.87 22.90 4.53
CA ILE A 242 -3.99 21.56 5.15
C ILE A 242 -4.97 21.60 6.35
N ILE A 243 -5.13 22.76 6.96
CA ILE A 243 -6.04 23.01 8.09
C ILE A 243 -7.44 23.40 7.58
#